data_c826bb3d57b1bcdb9be60aa13843e461
#
_entry.id   c826bb3d57b1bcdb9be60aa13843e461
#
_cell.length_a   1.000
_cell.length_b   1.000
_cell.length_c   1.000
_cell.angle_alpha   90.00
_cell.angle_beta   90.00
_cell.angle_gamma   90.00
#
_symmetry.space_group_name_H-M   'P 1'
#
loop_
_entity.id
_entity.type
_entity.pdbx_description
1 polymer ?
#
loop_
_entity_poly.entity_id
_entity_poly.type
_entity_poly.pdbx_seq_one_letter_code
_entity_poly.pdbx_strand_id
1 'polypeptide(L)'
;MFDSIVSRVRSFLGTSANVEPQREPRIIPKEVHGIDPELGAWQAKRCCEALQRRGYRAYIVGGAVRDLLLGVAPKDFDVATDATPEEVKRAQKRAIIIGRRFRLVHVIFGQEIIECSTFRALEGAGVRKDSSGRVISDNVFGEMWEDAARRDFTINALYYDPATEEIYDYHHGFEDLGKKRLRMIGNPEERYREDPVRMIRAVRISAKLGFAIEPATERPIARMAKLLSNVPSARLVDEALKLLTCGHAVECVSRLRKEGLAEAVLPTLNRLLATPDGEAFLMLALRRTDERLAIGKRISPFFLFATLLWPQVRLRWQHNEEVRGLPRLAALHDAAVEVLETESHSLAIQ
;
A
#
# COMPACT_ATOMS: atom_id res chain seq x y z
N MET A 1 23.63 -8.53 -0.59
CA MET A 1 22.45 -9.41 -0.67
C MET A 1 21.60 -9.11 -1.92
N PHE A 2 21.23 -7.86 -2.19
CA PHE A 2 20.43 -7.47 -3.38
C PHE A 2 21.08 -7.85 -4.70
N ASP A 3 22.37 -7.62 -4.87
CA ASP A 3 23.10 -7.97 -6.09
C ASP A 3 23.14 -9.48 -6.37
N SER A 4 23.13 -10.30 -5.31
CA SER A 4 23.02 -11.76 -5.42
C SER A 4 21.66 -12.20 -5.95
N ILE A 5 20.56 -11.50 -5.60
CA ILE A 5 19.22 -11.77 -6.10
C ILE A 5 19.12 -11.35 -7.57
N VAL A 6 19.60 -10.15 -7.91
CA VAL A 6 19.63 -9.64 -9.28
C VAL A 6 20.40 -10.60 -10.20
N SER A 7 21.53 -11.12 -9.73
CA SER A 7 22.32 -12.12 -10.49
C SER A 7 21.54 -13.41 -10.73
N ARG A 8 20.87 -13.95 -9.71
CA ARG A 8 20.06 -15.17 -9.84
C ARG A 8 18.84 -14.97 -10.76
N VAL A 9 18.16 -13.81 -10.63
CA VAL A 9 17.05 -13.44 -11.53
C VAL A 9 17.53 -13.40 -12.98
N ARG A 10 18.64 -12.74 -13.26
CA ARG A 10 19.18 -12.65 -14.64
C ARG A 10 19.56 -14.01 -15.24
N SER A 11 20.11 -14.94 -14.45
CA SER A 11 20.50 -16.27 -14.96
C SER A 11 19.30 -17.17 -15.25
N PHE A 12 18.15 -16.93 -14.58
CA PHE A 12 16.95 -17.75 -14.74
C PHE A 12 16.03 -17.26 -15.87
N LEU A 13 16.17 -16.03 -16.32
CA LEU A 13 15.28 -15.39 -17.30
C LEU A 13 15.77 -15.50 -18.74
N GLY A 14 15.13 -16.33 -19.55
CA GLY A 14 15.11 -16.23 -21.00
C GLY A 14 14.13 -15.13 -21.46
N THR A 15 14.40 -14.50 -22.59
CA THR A 15 13.76 -13.31 -23.19
C THR A 15 12.23 -13.25 -23.18
N SER A 16 11.70 -12.04 -22.93
CA SER A 16 10.30 -11.65 -22.70
C SER A 16 9.50 -11.39 -24.00
N ALA A 17 8.23 -11.80 -24.01
CA ALA A 17 7.19 -11.38 -24.97
C ALA A 17 5.91 -10.94 -24.23
N ASN A 18 5.07 -10.11 -24.86
CA ASN A 18 3.76 -9.61 -24.34
C ASN A 18 2.86 -10.77 -23.90
N VAL A 19 2.26 -10.68 -22.70
CA VAL A 19 1.61 -11.82 -22.07
C VAL A 19 0.16 -11.54 -21.76
N GLU A 20 -0.75 -12.35 -22.30
CA GLU A 20 -2.09 -12.61 -21.76
C GLU A 20 -1.98 -13.16 -20.33
N PRO A 21 -3.03 -13.02 -19.48
CA PRO A 21 -2.99 -13.55 -18.12
C PRO A 21 -2.74 -15.07 -18.17
N GLN A 22 -1.55 -15.47 -17.77
CA GLN A 22 -1.16 -16.88 -17.72
C GLN A 22 -2.00 -17.57 -16.65
N ARG A 23 -2.75 -18.59 -17.01
CA ARG A 23 -3.49 -19.43 -16.06
C ARG A 23 -2.57 -20.35 -15.25
N GLU A 24 -1.38 -20.61 -15.76
CA GLU A 24 -0.35 -21.40 -15.09
C GLU A 24 0.76 -20.48 -14.56
N PRO A 25 1.15 -20.62 -13.28
CA PRO A 25 2.21 -19.82 -12.71
C PRO A 25 3.57 -20.32 -13.15
N ARG A 26 4.53 -19.44 -13.24
CA ARG A 26 5.93 -19.81 -13.19
C ARG A 26 6.28 -20.18 -11.76
N ILE A 27 6.75 -21.39 -11.54
CA ILE A 27 7.21 -21.85 -10.22
C ILE A 27 8.70 -21.54 -10.09
N ILE A 28 9.06 -20.84 -9.02
CA ILE A 28 10.43 -20.44 -8.70
C ILE A 28 10.85 -21.20 -7.44
N PRO A 29 11.78 -22.17 -7.58
CA PRO A 29 12.19 -23.00 -6.46
C PRO A 29 13.12 -22.25 -5.50
N LYS A 30 13.29 -22.78 -4.30
CA LYS A 30 14.08 -22.21 -3.20
C LYS A 30 15.51 -21.86 -3.60
N GLU A 31 16.15 -22.70 -4.39
CA GLU A 31 17.54 -22.54 -4.83
C GLU A 31 17.71 -21.29 -5.72
N VAL A 32 16.64 -20.86 -6.40
CA VAL A 32 16.63 -19.68 -7.26
C VAL A 32 16.30 -18.41 -6.46
N HIS A 33 15.21 -18.42 -5.68
CA HIS A 33 14.78 -17.20 -4.98
C HIS A 33 15.58 -16.92 -3.70
N GLY A 34 16.09 -17.97 -3.01
CA GLY A 34 16.97 -17.87 -1.85
C GLY A 34 16.40 -17.06 -0.69
N ILE A 35 15.09 -17.08 -0.50
CA ILE A 35 14.46 -16.51 0.70
C ILE A 35 15.02 -17.24 1.93
N ASP A 36 15.43 -16.46 2.94
CA ASP A 36 15.77 -17.00 4.25
C ASP A 36 14.48 -17.33 5.02
N PRO A 37 14.22 -18.60 5.34
CA PRO A 37 13.03 -19.00 6.07
C PRO A 37 12.91 -18.36 7.46
N GLU A 38 14.02 -17.95 8.08
CA GLU A 38 14.05 -17.32 9.40
C GLU A 38 13.50 -15.87 9.37
N LEU A 39 13.53 -15.20 8.22
CA LEU A 39 12.91 -13.88 8.04
C LEU A 39 11.38 -13.96 7.97
N GLY A 40 10.81 -15.15 7.75
CA GLY A 40 9.38 -15.38 7.68
C GLY A 40 8.74 -15.42 9.07
N ALA A 41 7.61 -14.72 9.26
CA ALA A 41 6.85 -14.83 10.50
C ALA A 41 6.30 -16.25 10.67
N TRP A 42 6.64 -16.91 11.78
CA TRP A 42 6.12 -18.24 12.11
C TRP A 42 4.58 -18.26 12.17
N GLN A 43 3.96 -17.13 12.50
CA GLN A 43 2.50 -16.97 12.55
C GLN A 43 1.88 -17.18 11.17
N ALA A 44 2.45 -16.57 10.12
CA ALA A 44 1.96 -16.71 8.75
C ALA A 44 2.16 -18.14 8.24
N LYS A 45 3.33 -18.74 8.50
CA LYS A 45 3.59 -20.16 8.19
C LYS A 45 2.55 -21.06 8.86
N ARG A 46 2.30 -20.86 10.16
CA ARG A 46 1.32 -21.65 10.92
C ARG A 46 -0.11 -21.45 10.44
N CYS A 47 -0.44 -20.24 9.99
CA CYS A 47 -1.73 -19.95 9.36
C CYS A 47 -1.91 -20.79 8.08
N CYS A 48 -0.92 -20.80 7.20
CA CYS A 48 -0.93 -21.61 5.97
C CYS A 48 -1.02 -23.11 6.30
N GLU A 49 -0.15 -23.63 7.18
CA GLU A 49 -0.15 -25.04 7.57
C GLU A 49 -1.50 -25.52 8.14
N ALA A 50 -2.18 -24.69 8.92
CA ALA A 50 -3.48 -25.07 9.49
C ALA A 50 -4.58 -25.20 8.41
N LEU A 51 -4.48 -24.43 7.33
CA LEU A 51 -5.35 -24.53 6.17
C LEU A 51 -4.97 -25.72 5.27
N GLN A 52 -3.67 -25.88 4.97
CA GLN A 52 -3.15 -26.95 4.13
C GLN A 52 -3.43 -28.34 4.72
N ARG A 53 -3.32 -28.52 6.04
CA ARG A 53 -3.70 -29.78 6.73
C ARG A 53 -5.17 -30.14 6.60
N ARG A 54 -6.03 -29.20 6.20
CA ARG A 54 -7.44 -29.43 5.91
C ARG A 54 -7.75 -29.55 4.42
N GLY A 55 -6.70 -29.59 3.58
CA GLY A 55 -6.81 -29.75 2.13
C GLY A 55 -7.01 -28.46 1.37
N TYR A 56 -6.92 -27.29 2.02
CA TYR A 56 -6.98 -25.98 1.33
C TYR A 56 -5.59 -25.56 0.85
N ARG A 57 -5.56 -24.88 -0.29
CA ARG A 57 -4.37 -24.15 -0.74
C ARG A 57 -4.22 -22.88 0.09
N ALA A 58 -3.01 -22.58 0.58
CA ALA A 58 -2.75 -21.36 1.35
C ALA A 58 -1.31 -20.91 1.16
N TYR A 59 -1.14 -19.60 0.90
CA TYR A 59 0.13 -18.99 0.53
C TYR A 59 0.33 -17.68 1.27
N ILE A 60 1.58 -17.37 1.63
CA ILE A 60 1.98 -16.02 2.01
C ILE A 60 2.04 -15.19 0.73
N VAL A 61 1.53 -13.94 0.75
CA VAL A 61 1.35 -13.15 -0.46
C VAL A 61 1.72 -11.68 -0.31
N GLY A 62 1.81 -10.99 -1.42
CA GLY A 62 1.85 -9.53 -1.44
C GLY A 62 3.19 -8.94 -1.06
N GLY A 63 3.13 -7.85 -0.28
CA GLY A 63 4.31 -7.09 0.14
C GLY A 63 5.31 -7.90 0.95
N ALA A 64 4.85 -8.89 1.71
CA ALA A 64 5.70 -9.76 2.50
C ALA A 64 6.65 -10.58 1.62
N VAL A 65 6.14 -11.22 0.57
CA VAL A 65 6.98 -12.03 -0.34
C VAL A 65 8.02 -11.16 -1.04
N ARG A 66 7.59 -9.98 -1.51
CA ARG A 66 8.51 -8.99 -2.09
C ARG A 66 9.62 -8.58 -1.11
N ASP A 67 9.27 -8.22 0.12
CA ASP A 67 10.22 -7.74 1.11
C ASP A 67 11.20 -8.88 1.52
N LEU A 68 10.70 -10.14 1.67
CA LEU A 68 11.55 -11.32 1.87
C LEU A 68 12.55 -11.54 0.73
N LEU A 69 12.11 -11.38 -0.54
CA LEU A 69 12.97 -11.48 -1.71
C LEU A 69 14.04 -10.38 -1.75
N LEU A 70 13.76 -9.22 -1.17
CA LEU A 70 14.72 -8.13 -1.02
C LEU A 70 15.64 -8.30 0.20
N GLY A 71 15.46 -9.37 1.00
CA GLY A 71 16.21 -9.62 2.23
C GLY A 71 15.85 -8.67 3.38
N VAL A 72 14.63 -8.13 3.35
CA VAL A 72 14.09 -7.23 4.36
C VAL A 72 13.01 -7.97 5.15
N ALA A 73 13.05 -7.89 6.48
CA ALA A 73 12.01 -8.45 7.32
C ALA A 73 10.68 -7.69 7.10
N PRO A 74 9.62 -8.38 6.65
CA PRO A 74 8.31 -7.76 6.47
C PRO A 74 7.71 -7.28 7.80
N LYS A 75 6.96 -6.18 7.76
CA LYS A 75 6.21 -5.70 8.93
C LYS A 75 4.91 -6.46 9.13
N ASP A 76 4.21 -6.72 8.01
CA ASP A 76 2.90 -7.35 8.00
C ASP A 76 2.93 -8.54 7.04
N PHE A 77 2.18 -9.59 7.36
CA PHE A 77 2.06 -10.78 6.54
C PHE A 77 0.60 -11.03 6.18
N ASP A 78 0.34 -11.18 4.88
CA ASP A 78 -0.95 -11.55 4.34
C ASP A 78 -0.92 -13.00 3.86
N VAL A 79 -2.03 -13.71 4.06
CA VAL A 79 -2.26 -15.07 3.55
C VAL A 79 -3.42 -15.02 2.56
N ALA A 80 -3.27 -15.73 1.43
CA ALA A 80 -4.35 -15.97 0.49
C ALA A 80 -4.61 -17.47 0.35
N THR A 81 -5.90 -17.86 0.23
CA THR A 81 -6.33 -19.26 0.24
C THR A 81 -7.57 -19.46 -0.63
N ASP A 82 -7.85 -20.70 -1.04
CA ASP A 82 -9.13 -21.08 -1.64
C ASP A 82 -10.23 -21.37 -0.60
N ALA A 83 -9.89 -21.45 0.68
CA ALA A 83 -10.87 -21.58 1.76
C ALA A 83 -11.74 -20.32 1.87
N THR A 84 -13.06 -20.50 2.03
CA THR A 84 -13.98 -19.39 2.34
C THR A 84 -13.70 -18.77 3.70
N PRO A 85 -14.14 -17.53 3.99
CA PRO A 85 -13.93 -16.93 5.30
C PRO A 85 -14.43 -17.76 6.48
N GLU A 86 -15.54 -18.48 6.29
CA GLU A 86 -16.12 -19.39 7.29
C GLU A 86 -15.23 -20.63 7.51
N GLU A 87 -14.62 -21.15 6.47
CA GLU A 87 -13.69 -22.29 6.52
C GLU A 87 -12.38 -21.88 7.15
N VAL A 88 -11.83 -20.69 6.82
CA VAL A 88 -10.67 -20.12 7.50
C VAL A 88 -10.95 -19.98 8.99
N LYS A 89 -12.11 -19.41 9.38
CA LYS A 89 -12.49 -19.28 10.79
C LYS A 89 -12.57 -20.62 11.51
N ARG A 90 -13.05 -21.69 10.82
CA ARG A 90 -13.09 -23.05 11.39
C ARG A 90 -11.71 -23.70 11.47
N ALA A 91 -10.80 -23.33 10.58
CA ALA A 91 -9.44 -23.87 10.54
C ALA A 91 -8.53 -23.28 11.63
N GLN A 92 -8.81 -22.06 12.07
CA GLN A 92 -7.95 -21.30 12.98
C GLN A 92 -8.53 -21.26 14.40
N LYS A 93 -7.67 -21.32 15.44
CA LYS A 93 -8.11 -21.30 16.83
C LYS A 93 -8.75 -19.97 17.26
N ARG A 94 -8.22 -18.85 16.77
CA ARG A 94 -8.72 -17.49 17.05
C ARG A 94 -8.79 -16.73 15.73
N ALA A 95 -10.00 -16.54 15.21
CA ALA A 95 -10.21 -15.87 13.93
C ALA A 95 -11.53 -15.09 13.95
N ILE A 96 -11.50 -13.90 13.38
CA ILE A 96 -12.63 -12.98 13.27
C ILE A 96 -12.81 -12.60 11.81
N ILE A 97 -14.03 -12.79 11.28
CA ILE A 97 -14.37 -12.32 9.92
C ILE A 97 -14.65 -10.84 10.02
N ILE A 98 -13.95 -10.04 9.21
CA ILE A 98 -14.11 -8.60 9.12
C ILE A 98 -14.47 -8.14 7.71
N GLY A 99 -14.99 -6.91 7.62
CA GLY A 99 -15.36 -6.29 6.35
C GLY A 99 -16.73 -6.74 5.83
N ARG A 100 -17.55 -5.78 5.40
CA ARG A 100 -18.84 -6.04 4.72
C ARG A 100 -18.67 -6.06 3.20
N ARG A 101 -17.83 -5.16 2.71
CA ARG A 101 -17.58 -4.93 1.27
C ARG A 101 -16.55 -5.89 0.71
N PHE A 102 -15.51 -6.14 1.47
CA PHE A 102 -14.42 -7.06 1.19
C PHE A 102 -14.21 -7.91 2.43
N ARG A 103 -14.74 -9.13 2.40
CA ARG A 103 -14.64 -10.04 3.55
C ARG A 103 -13.25 -10.66 3.60
N LEU A 104 -12.62 -10.56 4.75
CA LEU A 104 -11.36 -11.23 5.06
C LEU A 104 -11.38 -11.70 6.52
N VAL A 105 -10.39 -12.49 6.92
CA VAL A 105 -10.31 -13.05 8.25
C VAL A 105 -9.04 -12.57 8.95
N HIS A 106 -9.20 -11.95 10.11
CA HIS A 106 -8.09 -11.70 11.02
C HIS A 106 -7.83 -12.95 11.84
N VAL A 107 -6.68 -13.58 11.63
CA VAL A 107 -6.19 -14.71 12.44
C VAL A 107 -5.25 -14.16 13.50
N ILE A 108 -5.60 -14.39 14.78
CA ILE A 108 -4.97 -13.73 15.92
C ILE A 108 -3.95 -14.65 16.60
N PHE A 109 -2.70 -14.22 16.67
CA PHE A 109 -1.57 -14.88 17.33
C PHE A 109 -0.99 -13.97 18.42
N GLY A 110 -1.58 -13.98 19.61
CA GLY A 110 -1.20 -13.07 20.69
C GLY A 110 -1.53 -11.63 20.33
N GLN A 111 -0.51 -10.80 20.12
CA GLN A 111 -0.65 -9.40 19.67
C GLN A 111 -0.57 -9.24 18.15
N GLU A 112 -0.13 -10.28 17.43
CA GLU A 112 0.01 -10.26 15.98
C GLU A 112 -1.28 -10.71 15.30
N ILE A 113 -1.59 -10.08 14.17
CA ILE A 113 -2.74 -10.38 13.33
C ILE A 113 -2.24 -10.73 11.94
N ILE A 114 -2.66 -11.89 11.44
CA ILE A 114 -2.46 -12.30 10.04
C ILE A 114 -3.76 -12.06 9.29
N GLU A 115 -3.72 -11.23 8.26
CA GLU A 115 -4.85 -11.04 7.35
C GLU A 115 -4.93 -12.21 6.37
N CYS A 116 -6.03 -12.97 6.43
CA CYS A 116 -6.26 -14.10 5.54
C CYS A 116 -7.44 -13.80 4.63
N SER A 117 -7.19 -13.80 3.31
CA SER A 117 -8.17 -13.52 2.27
C SER A 117 -8.43 -14.76 1.42
N THR A 118 -9.69 -14.95 1.00
CA THR A 118 -10.03 -15.95 -0.01
C THR A 118 -9.69 -15.44 -1.41
N PHE A 119 -9.18 -16.30 -2.29
CA PHE A 119 -8.94 -15.95 -3.70
C PHE A 119 -10.19 -15.36 -4.34
N ARG A 120 -10.03 -14.27 -5.07
CA ARG A 120 -11.15 -13.52 -5.67
C ARG A 120 -11.16 -13.69 -7.18
N ALA A 121 -12.35 -13.91 -7.74
CA ALA A 121 -12.55 -13.98 -9.19
C ALA A 121 -12.28 -12.63 -9.87
N LEU A 122 -11.83 -12.67 -11.12
CA LEU A 122 -11.64 -11.48 -11.97
C LEU A 122 -12.97 -10.82 -12.30
N GLU A 123 -13.93 -11.62 -12.73
CA GLU A 123 -15.27 -11.21 -13.13
C GLU A 123 -16.31 -12.18 -12.54
N GLY A 124 -17.45 -11.65 -12.13
CA GLY A 124 -18.52 -12.46 -11.60
C GLY A 124 -19.80 -11.66 -11.35
N ALA A 125 -20.93 -12.33 -11.27
CA ALA A 125 -22.26 -11.74 -11.05
C ALA A 125 -22.40 -10.95 -9.73
N GLY A 126 -21.39 -10.97 -8.85
CA GLY A 126 -21.36 -10.26 -7.57
C GLY A 126 -20.41 -9.07 -7.52
N VAL A 127 -19.60 -8.83 -8.55
CA VAL A 127 -18.73 -7.65 -8.62
C VAL A 127 -19.56 -6.44 -9.00
N ARG A 128 -19.67 -5.45 -8.11
CA ARG A 128 -20.44 -4.23 -8.38
C ARG A 128 -19.46 -3.07 -8.59
N LYS A 129 -19.67 -2.35 -9.71
CA LYS A 129 -18.95 -1.13 -10.04
C LYS A 129 -19.90 0.06 -9.98
N ASP A 130 -19.39 1.25 -9.63
CA ASP A 130 -20.14 2.50 -9.74
C ASP A 130 -20.08 3.05 -11.17
N SER A 131 -20.76 4.19 -11.41
CA SER A 131 -20.83 4.84 -12.73
C SER A 131 -19.46 5.28 -13.27
N SER A 132 -18.45 5.42 -12.42
CA SER A 132 -17.06 5.76 -12.80
C SER A 132 -16.19 4.52 -13.11
N GLY A 133 -16.74 3.30 -12.93
CA GLY A 133 -16.03 2.03 -13.12
C GLY A 133 -15.30 1.52 -11.86
N ARG A 134 -15.43 2.21 -10.71
CA ARG A 134 -14.80 1.81 -9.46
C ARG A 134 -15.54 0.62 -8.84
N VAL A 135 -14.77 -0.39 -8.40
CA VAL A 135 -15.33 -1.56 -7.69
C VAL A 135 -15.86 -1.15 -6.32
N ILE A 136 -17.14 -1.35 -6.06
CA ILE A 136 -17.83 -1.03 -4.79
C ILE A 136 -18.20 -2.25 -3.94
N SER A 137 -18.23 -3.44 -4.52
CA SER A 137 -18.40 -4.70 -3.77
C SER A 137 -17.82 -5.86 -4.56
N ASP A 138 -17.17 -6.80 -3.85
CA ASP A 138 -16.43 -7.88 -4.46
C ASP A 138 -16.18 -9.00 -3.45
N ASN A 139 -17.15 -9.90 -3.36
CA ASN A 139 -17.09 -11.12 -2.55
C ASN A 139 -17.30 -12.38 -3.42
N VAL A 140 -16.86 -12.33 -4.67
CA VAL A 140 -16.87 -13.49 -5.57
C VAL A 140 -15.52 -14.18 -5.48
N PHE A 141 -15.55 -15.45 -5.08
CA PHE A 141 -14.35 -16.26 -4.94
C PHE A 141 -13.96 -16.89 -6.27
N GLY A 142 -12.66 -17.03 -6.49
CA GLY A 142 -12.10 -17.51 -7.76
C GLY A 142 -10.84 -18.34 -7.57
N GLU A 143 -10.15 -18.52 -8.67
CA GLU A 143 -8.88 -19.25 -8.70
C GLU A 143 -7.70 -18.33 -8.36
N MET A 144 -6.56 -18.93 -8.00
CA MET A 144 -5.33 -18.22 -7.62
C MET A 144 -4.82 -17.27 -8.72
N TRP A 145 -4.92 -17.68 -10.00
CA TRP A 145 -4.51 -16.84 -11.13
C TRP A 145 -5.41 -15.60 -11.28
N GLU A 146 -6.71 -15.72 -10.95
CA GLU A 146 -7.65 -14.59 -10.95
C GLU A 146 -7.32 -13.61 -9.84
N ASP A 147 -7.04 -14.12 -8.62
CA ASP A 147 -6.62 -13.28 -7.49
C ASP A 147 -5.30 -12.56 -7.80
N ALA A 148 -4.35 -13.23 -8.45
CA ALA A 148 -3.10 -12.63 -8.90
C ALA A 148 -3.34 -11.50 -9.91
N ALA A 149 -4.20 -11.70 -10.90
CA ALA A 149 -4.52 -10.72 -11.94
C ALA A 149 -5.24 -9.46 -11.40
N ARG A 150 -5.89 -9.56 -10.23
CA ARG A 150 -6.57 -8.43 -9.58
C ARG A 150 -5.67 -7.58 -8.70
N ARG A 151 -4.48 -8.06 -8.36
CA ARG A 151 -3.52 -7.29 -7.56
C ARG A 151 -3.06 -6.06 -8.33
N ASP A 152 -2.43 -5.13 -7.63
CA ASP A 152 -2.01 -3.86 -8.20
C ASP A 152 -0.76 -3.99 -9.09
N PHE A 153 0.35 -4.43 -8.51
CA PHE A 153 1.65 -4.48 -9.18
C PHE A 153 2.22 -5.89 -9.21
N THR A 154 2.96 -6.21 -10.27
CA THR A 154 3.57 -7.52 -10.50
C THR A 154 4.38 -8.00 -9.31
N ILE A 155 5.19 -7.13 -8.71
CA ILE A 155 6.03 -7.44 -7.55
C ILE A 155 5.25 -7.71 -6.25
N ASN A 156 3.95 -7.40 -6.22
CA ASN A 156 3.05 -7.69 -5.10
C ASN A 156 2.10 -8.87 -5.39
N ALA A 157 2.25 -9.52 -6.56
CA ALA A 157 1.43 -10.65 -6.97
C ALA A 157 2.21 -11.97 -6.96
N LEU A 158 3.12 -12.09 -6.02
CA LEU A 158 3.89 -13.29 -5.75
C LEU A 158 3.27 -14.06 -4.59
N TYR A 159 3.20 -15.38 -4.72
CA TYR A 159 2.62 -16.30 -3.74
C TYR A 159 3.70 -17.26 -3.28
N TYR A 160 4.01 -17.27 -2.01
CA TYR A 160 5.01 -18.16 -1.41
C TYR A 160 4.33 -19.27 -0.62
N ASP A 161 4.60 -20.51 -0.99
CA ASP A 161 4.17 -21.69 -0.23
C ASP A 161 5.23 -22.02 0.84
N PRO A 162 4.90 -21.89 2.13
CA PRO A 162 5.87 -22.20 3.19
C PRO A 162 6.12 -23.71 3.37
N ALA A 163 5.30 -24.59 2.77
CA ALA A 163 5.48 -26.04 2.87
C ALA A 163 6.47 -26.57 1.82
N THR A 164 6.37 -26.10 0.58
CA THR A 164 7.28 -26.48 -0.53
C THR A 164 8.44 -25.51 -0.68
N GLU A 165 8.37 -24.34 -0.04
CA GLU A 165 9.30 -23.23 -0.19
C GLU A 165 9.43 -22.75 -1.65
N GLU A 166 8.31 -22.79 -2.41
CA GLU A 166 8.22 -22.35 -3.79
C GLU A 166 7.47 -21.03 -3.91
N ILE A 167 7.82 -20.23 -4.94
CA ILE A 167 7.08 -19.03 -5.30
C ILE A 167 6.32 -19.27 -6.60
N TYR A 168 5.06 -18.89 -6.61
CA TYR A 168 4.15 -18.94 -7.76
C TYR A 168 4.00 -17.52 -8.32
N ASP A 169 4.42 -17.31 -9.56
CA ASP A 169 4.44 -16.00 -10.24
C ASP A 169 3.68 -16.05 -11.57
N TYR A 170 2.51 -15.40 -11.62
CA TYR A 170 1.66 -15.32 -12.80
C TYR A 170 1.98 -14.12 -13.70
N HIS A 171 2.70 -13.11 -13.21
CA HIS A 171 2.83 -11.81 -13.86
C HIS A 171 4.27 -11.31 -14.00
N HIS A 172 5.25 -12.21 -13.92
CA HIS A 172 6.68 -11.88 -13.99
C HIS A 172 7.15 -10.89 -12.89
N GLY A 173 6.53 -10.95 -11.71
CA GLY A 173 6.88 -10.09 -10.59
C GLY A 173 8.29 -10.34 -10.07
N PHE A 174 8.77 -11.57 -10.10
CA PHE A 174 10.12 -11.93 -9.73
C PHE A 174 11.17 -11.27 -10.67
N GLU A 175 10.88 -11.26 -11.98
CA GLU A 175 11.71 -10.57 -12.97
C GLU A 175 11.72 -9.06 -12.77
N ASP A 176 10.53 -8.46 -12.56
CA ASP A 176 10.40 -7.02 -12.34
C ASP A 176 11.11 -6.58 -11.05
N LEU A 177 11.10 -7.42 -10.02
CA LEU A 177 11.85 -7.21 -8.80
C LEU A 177 13.35 -7.13 -9.06
N GLY A 178 13.90 -8.08 -9.84
CA GLY A 178 15.31 -8.10 -10.23
C GLY A 178 15.69 -6.90 -11.10
N LYS A 179 14.77 -6.39 -11.90
CA LYS A 179 14.95 -5.19 -12.74
C LYS A 179 14.70 -3.87 -12.02
N LYS A 180 14.34 -3.90 -10.72
CA LYS A 180 13.93 -2.72 -9.93
C LYS A 180 12.81 -1.92 -10.62
N ARG A 181 11.82 -2.61 -11.15
CA ARG A 181 10.73 -2.04 -11.94
C ARG A 181 9.39 -2.23 -11.22
N LEU A 182 8.60 -1.16 -11.14
CA LEU A 182 7.22 -1.19 -10.66
C LEU A 182 6.28 -1.18 -11.88
N ARG A 183 5.61 -2.29 -12.14
CA ARG A 183 4.68 -2.47 -13.25
C ARG A 183 3.29 -2.83 -12.76
N MET A 184 2.28 -2.13 -13.31
CA MET A 184 0.87 -2.44 -13.11
C MET A 184 0.51 -3.76 -13.79
N ILE A 185 -0.34 -4.56 -13.14
CA ILE A 185 -0.92 -5.75 -13.75
C ILE A 185 -2.12 -5.32 -14.61
N GLY A 186 -2.16 -5.75 -15.87
CA GLY A 186 -3.20 -5.39 -16.82
C GLY A 186 -3.04 -3.99 -17.41
N ASN A 187 -4.12 -3.43 -17.95
CA ASN A 187 -4.11 -2.09 -18.56
C ASN A 187 -4.09 -1.01 -17.47
N PRO A 188 -3.06 -0.16 -17.36
CA PRO A 188 -2.95 0.83 -16.28
C PRO A 188 -4.12 1.80 -16.21
N GLU A 189 -4.67 2.26 -17.35
CA GLU A 189 -5.78 3.20 -17.36
C GLU A 189 -7.07 2.58 -16.79
N GLU A 190 -7.36 1.35 -17.17
CA GLU A 190 -8.51 0.61 -16.63
C GLU A 190 -8.33 0.38 -15.13
N ARG A 191 -7.14 -0.03 -14.73
CA ARG A 191 -6.79 -0.31 -13.33
C ARG A 191 -6.87 0.95 -12.45
N TYR A 192 -6.51 2.13 -12.98
CA TYR A 192 -6.68 3.40 -12.27
C TYR A 192 -8.13 3.87 -12.21
N ARG A 193 -8.98 3.55 -13.21
CA ARG A 193 -10.43 3.79 -13.11
C ARG A 193 -11.09 2.88 -12.07
N GLU A 194 -10.70 1.60 -12.01
CA GLU A 194 -11.20 0.66 -11.00
C GLU A 194 -10.86 1.09 -9.58
N ASP A 195 -9.63 1.55 -9.35
CA ASP A 195 -9.15 2.02 -8.05
C ASP A 195 -8.10 3.13 -8.22
N PRO A 196 -8.52 4.41 -8.17
CA PRO A 196 -7.61 5.53 -8.34
C PRO A 196 -6.49 5.61 -7.29
N VAL A 197 -6.69 5.01 -6.12
CA VAL A 197 -5.67 4.93 -5.05
C VAL A 197 -4.40 4.21 -5.51
N ARG A 198 -4.48 3.37 -6.52
CA ARG A 198 -3.29 2.71 -7.12
C ARG A 198 -2.26 3.70 -7.64
N MET A 199 -2.65 4.93 -8.03
CA MET A 199 -1.71 5.99 -8.41
C MET A 199 -0.84 6.42 -7.22
N ILE A 200 -1.47 6.64 -6.06
CA ILE A 200 -0.76 6.98 -4.81
C ILE A 200 0.15 5.82 -4.38
N ARG A 201 -0.35 4.59 -4.48
CA ARG A 201 0.41 3.37 -4.16
C ARG A 201 1.62 3.19 -5.08
N ALA A 202 1.49 3.51 -6.39
CA ALA A 202 2.61 3.49 -7.33
C ALA A 202 3.73 4.43 -6.88
N VAL A 203 3.39 5.66 -6.56
CA VAL A 203 4.34 6.66 -6.04
C VAL A 203 5.01 6.16 -4.75
N ARG A 204 4.22 5.72 -3.78
CA ARG A 204 4.73 5.26 -2.48
C ARG A 204 5.65 4.05 -2.59
N ILE A 205 5.25 3.02 -3.33
CA ILE A 205 6.03 1.78 -3.47
C ILE A 205 7.32 2.06 -4.25
N SER A 206 7.23 2.84 -5.33
CA SER A 206 8.38 3.25 -6.12
C SER A 206 9.40 4.04 -5.29
N ALA A 207 8.95 5.00 -4.48
CA ALA A 207 9.82 5.77 -3.58
C ALA A 207 10.43 4.88 -2.48
N LYS A 208 9.59 4.08 -1.79
CA LYS A 208 10.05 3.18 -0.71
C LYS A 208 11.12 2.19 -1.19
N LEU A 209 10.99 1.65 -2.39
CA LEU A 209 11.90 0.64 -2.91
C LEU A 209 13.04 1.21 -3.76
N GLY A 210 12.99 2.49 -4.12
CA GLY A 210 13.92 3.08 -5.09
C GLY A 210 13.75 2.50 -6.50
N PHE A 211 12.54 2.02 -6.86
CA PHE A 211 12.25 1.41 -8.15
C PHE A 211 11.74 2.44 -9.16
N ALA A 212 12.08 2.24 -10.42
CA ALA A 212 11.48 3.00 -11.52
C ALA A 212 10.04 2.51 -11.77
N ILE A 213 9.12 3.44 -11.95
CA ILE A 213 7.79 3.08 -12.45
C ILE A 213 7.92 2.81 -13.95
N GLU A 214 7.36 1.70 -14.43
CA GLU A 214 7.33 1.40 -15.85
C GLU A 214 6.61 2.52 -16.62
N PRO A 215 7.12 2.95 -17.80
CA PRO A 215 6.53 4.07 -18.53
C PRO A 215 5.05 3.91 -18.87
N ALA A 216 4.58 2.70 -19.18
CA ALA A 216 3.16 2.45 -19.44
C ALA A 216 2.30 2.63 -18.17
N THR A 217 2.84 2.31 -17.01
CA THR A 217 2.23 2.50 -15.69
C THR A 217 2.27 3.97 -15.25
N GLU A 218 3.37 4.71 -15.53
CA GLU A 218 3.58 6.10 -15.09
C GLU A 218 2.77 7.12 -15.90
N ARG A 219 2.80 7.00 -17.25
CA ARG A 219 2.21 7.99 -18.16
C ARG A 219 0.75 8.39 -17.87
N PRO A 220 -0.16 7.46 -17.49
CA PRO A 220 -1.54 7.83 -17.20
C PRO A 220 -1.73 8.61 -15.90
N ILE A 221 -0.79 8.55 -14.94
CA ILE A 221 -0.98 9.05 -13.57
C ILE A 221 -1.43 10.52 -13.56
N ALA A 222 -0.64 11.42 -14.14
CA ALA A 222 -0.90 12.85 -14.09
C ALA A 222 -2.25 13.21 -14.75
N ARG A 223 -2.59 12.62 -15.91
CA ARG A 223 -3.84 12.90 -16.62
C ARG A 223 -5.07 12.33 -15.93
N MET A 224 -4.91 11.29 -15.10
CA MET A 224 -5.99 10.62 -14.38
C MET A 224 -6.10 11.06 -12.91
N ALA A 225 -5.24 11.96 -12.44
CA ALA A 225 -5.22 12.45 -11.05
C ALA A 225 -6.61 12.92 -10.55
N LYS A 226 -7.44 13.50 -11.43
CA LYS A 226 -8.80 13.92 -11.12
C LYS A 226 -9.72 12.80 -10.63
N LEU A 227 -9.44 11.54 -10.95
CA LEU A 227 -10.23 10.41 -10.45
C LEU A 227 -10.13 10.25 -8.93
N LEU A 228 -9.09 10.79 -8.29
CA LEU A 228 -8.95 10.75 -6.84
C LEU A 228 -10.05 11.52 -6.11
N SER A 229 -10.69 12.51 -6.75
CA SER A 229 -11.86 13.20 -6.17
C SER A 229 -13.06 12.28 -5.91
N ASN A 230 -13.12 11.14 -6.59
CA ASN A 230 -14.18 10.13 -6.40
C ASN A 230 -13.87 9.14 -5.26
N VAL A 231 -12.70 9.26 -4.62
CA VAL A 231 -12.28 8.40 -3.50
C VAL A 231 -12.72 9.04 -2.18
N PRO A 232 -13.29 8.28 -1.23
CA PRO A 232 -13.61 8.81 0.09
C PRO A 232 -12.39 9.43 0.78
N SER A 233 -12.55 10.60 1.39
CA SER A 233 -11.46 11.34 2.05
C SER A 233 -10.72 10.50 3.09
N ALA A 234 -11.43 9.71 3.89
CA ALA A 234 -10.81 8.80 4.87
C ALA A 234 -9.79 7.83 4.21
N ARG A 235 -10.10 7.30 3.04
CA ARG A 235 -9.20 6.40 2.32
C ARG A 235 -7.99 7.14 1.73
N LEU A 236 -8.19 8.38 1.27
CA LEU A 236 -7.07 9.22 0.79
C LEU A 236 -6.12 9.58 1.93
N VAL A 237 -6.66 9.93 3.10
CA VAL A 237 -5.89 10.23 4.29
C VAL A 237 -5.10 9.00 4.78
N ASP A 238 -5.72 7.82 4.79
CA ASP A 238 -5.03 6.57 5.13
C ASP A 238 -3.81 6.30 4.23
N GLU A 239 -3.97 6.45 2.90
CA GLU A 239 -2.85 6.26 1.98
C GLU A 239 -1.82 7.40 2.08
N ALA A 240 -2.25 8.64 2.35
CA ALA A 240 -1.35 9.74 2.63
C ALA A 240 -0.52 9.49 3.90
N LEU A 241 -1.12 9.03 4.98
CA LEU A 241 -0.39 8.66 6.20
C LEU A 241 0.60 7.53 5.95
N LYS A 242 0.22 6.48 5.21
CA LYS A 242 1.14 5.40 4.82
C LYS A 242 2.31 5.93 3.99
N LEU A 243 2.06 6.90 3.11
CA LEU A 243 3.07 7.55 2.28
C LEU A 243 4.04 8.38 3.14
N LEU A 244 3.51 9.17 4.08
CA LEU A 244 4.29 10.03 4.97
C LEU A 244 5.03 9.26 6.09
N THR A 245 4.67 7.99 6.32
CA THR A 245 5.26 7.13 7.36
C THR A 245 5.98 5.90 6.80
N CYS A 246 6.27 5.86 5.51
CA CYS A 246 6.96 4.71 4.89
C CYS A 246 8.49 4.71 5.10
N GLY A 247 9.06 5.76 5.68
CA GLY A 247 10.51 5.94 5.84
C GLY A 247 11.21 6.59 4.64
N HIS A 248 10.44 7.05 3.65
CA HIS A 248 10.88 7.74 2.44
C HIS A 248 9.92 8.89 2.09
N ALA A 249 9.42 9.59 3.10
CA ALA A 249 8.37 10.60 2.94
C ALA A 249 8.80 11.78 2.05
N VAL A 250 10.06 12.21 2.15
CA VAL A 250 10.62 13.28 1.31
C VAL A 250 10.54 12.90 -0.16
N GLU A 251 10.99 11.70 -0.53
CA GLU A 251 10.96 11.20 -1.90
C GLU A 251 9.52 11.00 -2.39
N CYS A 252 8.65 10.47 -1.52
CA CYS A 252 7.23 10.29 -1.82
C CYS A 252 6.55 11.61 -2.16
N VAL A 253 6.76 12.67 -1.37
CA VAL A 253 6.15 13.99 -1.60
C VAL A 253 6.72 14.65 -2.86
N SER A 254 8.03 14.51 -3.10
CA SER A 254 8.67 15.00 -4.32
C SER A 254 8.05 14.36 -5.58
N ARG A 255 7.80 13.04 -5.54
CA ARG A 255 7.15 12.31 -6.63
C ARG A 255 5.67 12.65 -6.76
N LEU A 256 4.92 12.79 -5.65
CA LEU A 256 3.53 13.26 -5.70
C LEU A 256 3.41 14.60 -6.42
N ARG A 257 4.34 15.53 -6.14
CA ARG A 257 4.39 16.84 -6.81
C ARG A 257 4.68 16.69 -8.31
N LYS A 258 5.68 15.89 -8.67
CA LYS A 258 6.05 15.60 -10.07
C LYS A 258 4.88 15.03 -10.87
N GLU A 259 4.13 14.11 -10.28
CA GLU A 259 2.99 13.45 -10.90
C GLU A 259 1.68 14.25 -10.81
N GLY A 260 1.68 15.44 -10.20
CA GLY A 260 0.49 16.29 -10.07
C GLY A 260 -0.57 15.73 -9.11
N LEU A 261 -0.20 14.84 -8.20
CA LEU A 261 -1.13 14.18 -7.27
C LEU A 261 -1.29 14.91 -5.94
N ALA A 262 -0.41 15.87 -5.60
CA ALA A 262 -0.35 16.47 -4.26
C ALA A 262 -1.68 17.13 -3.86
N GLU A 263 -2.32 17.88 -4.76
CA GLU A 263 -3.62 18.54 -4.50
C GLU A 263 -4.73 17.51 -4.26
N ALA A 264 -4.79 16.47 -5.08
CA ALA A 264 -5.85 15.48 -5.00
C ALA A 264 -5.73 14.56 -3.78
N VAL A 265 -4.50 14.35 -3.28
CA VAL A 265 -4.22 13.48 -2.12
C VAL A 265 -4.46 14.23 -0.82
N LEU A 266 -3.86 15.41 -0.66
CA LEU A 266 -3.99 16.30 0.49
C LEU A 266 -3.86 17.75 0.05
N PRO A 267 -4.96 18.50 -0.09
CA PRO A 267 -4.92 19.91 -0.45
C PRO A 267 -4.03 20.76 0.48
N THR A 268 -4.01 20.42 1.77
CA THR A 268 -3.16 21.06 2.77
C THR A 268 -1.66 20.89 2.48
N LEU A 269 -1.26 19.70 2.03
CA LEU A 269 0.10 19.41 1.58
C LEU A 269 0.49 20.29 0.39
N ASN A 270 -0.40 20.40 -0.60
CA ASN A 270 -0.16 21.21 -1.79
C ASN A 270 -0.03 22.70 -1.47
N ARG A 271 -0.84 23.22 -0.53
CA ARG A 271 -0.70 24.61 -0.04
C ARG A 271 0.66 24.88 0.59
N LEU A 272 1.21 23.93 1.35
CA LEU A 272 2.57 24.05 1.92
C LEU A 272 3.64 24.09 0.82
N LEU A 273 3.51 23.23 -0.16
CA LEU A 273 4.46 23.14 -1.29
C LEU A 273 4.40 24.35 -2.23
N ALA A 274 3.37 25.19 -2.11
CA ALA A 274 3.18 26.36 -2.96
C ALA A 274 4.07 27.54 -2.54
N THR A 275 4.66 27.54 -1.35
CA THR A 275 5.53 28.61 -0.84
C THR A 275 6.90 28.09 -0.45
N PRO A 276 8.01 28.83 -0.69
CA PRO A 276 9.35 28.39 -0.33
C PRO A 276 9.51 28.05 1.16
N ASP A 277 8.97 28.89 2.05
CA ASP A 277 9.02 28.66 3.51
C ASP A 277 8.19 27.44 3.93
N GLY A 278 7.01 27.26 3.34
CA GLY A 278 6.15 26.09 3.59
C GLY A 278 6.80 24.80 3.12
N GLU A 279 7.40 24.81 1.93
CA GLU A 279 8.13 23.67 1.39
C GLU A 279 9.34 23.34 2.28
N ALA A 280 10.16 24.34 2.66
CA ALA A 280 11.32 24.13 3.52
C ALA A 280 10.93 23.54 4.89
N PHE A 281 9.87 24.09 5.51
CA PHE A 281 9.33 23.59 6.77
C PHE A 281 8.84 22.16 6.66
N LEU A 282 8.02 21.86 5.64
CA LEU A 282 7.50 20.52 5.39
C LEU A 282 8.62 19.51 5.17
N MET A 283 9.57 19.82 4.27
CA MET A 283 10.68 18.92 3.95
C MET A 283 11.58 18.66 5.15
N LEU A 284 11.78 19.65 6.04
CA LEU A 284 12.50 19.45 7.29
C LEU A 284 11.76 18.45 8.20
N ALA A 285 10.45 18.64 8.39
CA ALA A 285 9.64 17.74 9.22
C ALA A 285 9.60 16.31 8.67
N LEU A 286 9.46 16.14 7.35
CA LEU A 286 9.47 14.84 6.70
C LEU A 286 10.83 14.14 6.79
N ARG A 287 11.92 14.88 6.62
CA ARG A 287 13.28 14.35 6.80
C ARG A 287 13.48 13.83 8.22
N ARG A 288 13.05 14.60 9.23
CA ARG A 288 13.10 14.17 10.64
C ARG A 288 12.21 12.96 10.91
N THR A 289 11.08 12.84 10.20
CA THR A 289 10.22 11.67 10.25
C THR A 289 10.94 10.43 9.70
N ASP A 290 11.56 10.54 8.52
CA ASP A 290 12.31 9.44 7.91
C ASP A 290 13.51 9.02 8.77
N GLU A 291 14.28 9.96 9.31
CA GLU A 291 15.40 9.71 10.25
C GLU A 291 14.94 8.93 11.50
N ARG A 292 13.79 9.32 12.09
CA ARG A 292 13.23 8.62 13.27
C ARG A 292 12.78 7.20 12.93
N LEU A 293 12.14 7.00 11.79
CA LEU A 293 11.72 5.68 11.32
C LEU A 293 12.91 4.77 11.01
N ALA A 294 13.98 5.31 10.45
CA ALA A 294 15.22 4.56 10.17
C ALA A 294 15.87 3.96 11.43
N ILE A 295 15.70 4.58 12.59
CA ILE A 295 16.19 4.08 13.89
C ILE A 295 15.09 3.36 14.69
N GLY A 296 14.01 2.91 14.02
CA GLY A 296 12.94 2.10 14.63
C GLY A 296 11.99 2.87 15.57
N LYS A 297 12.05 4.21 15.61
CA LYS A 297 11.15 5.00 16.46
C LYS A 297 9.78 5.19 15.77
N ARG A 298 8.72 5.12 16.55
CA ARG A 298 7.36 5.39 16.08
C ARG A 298 7.15 6.88 15.80
N ILE A 299 6.31 7.18 14.81
CA ILE A 299 5.82 8.53 14.50
C ILE A 299 4.34 8.59 14.86
N SER A 300 3.96 9.65 15.55
CA SER A 300 2.56 9.94 15.82
C SER A 300 1.91 10.58 14.58
N PRO A 301 0.76 10.08 14.09
CA PRO A 301 -0.01 10.76 13.05
C PRO A 301 -0.37 12.21 13.42
N PHE A 302 -0.59 12.50 14.70
CA PHE A 302 -0.87 13.86 15.18
C PHE A 302 0.28 14.84 14.90
N PHE A 303 1.53 14.39 14.97
CA PHE A 303 2.68 15.23 14.59
C PHE A 303 2.61 15.62 13.10
N LEU A 304 2.26 14.70 12.24
CA LEU A 304 2.13 14.96 10.80
C LEU A 304 0.97 15.93 10.52
N PHE A 305 -0.19 15.72 11.13
CA PHE A 305 -1.31 16.66 11.02
C PHE A 305 -0.95 18.05 11.57
N ALA A 306 -0.31 18.13 12.73
CA ALA A 306 0.16 19.41 13.28
C ALA A 306 1.13 20.11 12.33
N THR A 307 2.05 19.37 11.71
CA THR A 307 2.97 19.92 10.68
C THR A 307 2.21 20.48 9.49
N LEU A 308 1.24 19.72 8.97
CA LEU A 308 0.46 20.13 7.79
C LEU A 308 -0.42 21.35 8.06
N LEU A 309 -0.94 21.49 9.27
CA LEU A 309 -1.86 22.58 9.66
C LEU A 309 -1.15 23.80 10.25
N TRP A 310 0.07 23.63 10.75
CA TRP A 310 0.80 24.68 11.49
C TRP A 310 0.85 26.05 10.80
N PRO A 311 1.14 26.18 9.49
CA PRO A 311 1.17 27.49 8.85
C PRO A 311 -0.16 28.22 8.89
N GLN A 312 -1.28 27.52 8.76
CA GLN A 312 -2.62 28.09 8.86
C GLN A 312 -2.94 28.50 10.31
N VAL A 313 -2.62 27.61 11.25
CA VAL A 313 -2.78 27.90 12.69
C VAL A 313 -1.94 29.13 13.06
N ARG A 314 -0.70 29.25 12.61
CA ARG A 314 0.18 30.39 12.88
C ARG A 314 -0.40 31.70 12.35
N LEU A 315 -0.90 31.71 11.12
CA LEU A 315 -1.53 32.91 10.51
C LEU A 315 -2.78 33.32 11.28
N ARG A 316 -3.64 32.36 11.63
CA ARG A 316 -4.85 32.60 12.40
C ARG A 316 -4.53 33.05 13.82
N TRP A 317 -3.51 32.46 14.44
CA TRP A 317 -3.02 32.86 15.75
C TRP A 317 -2.57 34.31 15.78
N GLN A 318 -1.72 34.74 14.84
CA GLN A 318 -1.29 36.13 14.71
C GLN A 318 -2.50 37.08 14.52
N HIS A 319 -3.45 36.73 13.65
CA HIS A 319 -4.68 37.50 13.47
C HIS A 319 -5.48 37.61 14.78
N ASN A 320 -5.63 36.55 15.53
CA ASN A 320 -6.39 36.54 16.79
C ASN A 320 -5.70 37.40 17.88
N GLU A 321 -4.36 37.43 17.92
CA GLU A 321 -3.61 38.33 18.81
C GLU A 321 -3.72 39.82 18.37
N GLU A 322 -3.44 40.13 17.09
CA GLU A 322 -3.30 41.50 16.61
C GLU A 322 -4.64 42.18 16.35
N VAL A 323 -5.63 41.48 15.82
CA VAL A 323 -6.92 42.06 15.40
C VAL A 323 -8.00 41.87 16.46
N ARG A 324 -8.05 40.66 17.08
CA ARG A 324 -9.09 40.35 18.11
C ARG A 324 -8.62 40.69 19.52
N GLY A 325 -7.36 41.01 19.72
CA GLY A 325 -6.78 41.39 21.03
C GLY A 325 -6.80 40.25 22.05
N LEU A 326 -6.83 39.00 21.61
CA LEU A 326 -6.87 37.84 22.52
C LEU A 326 -5.51 37.63 23.20
N PRO A 327 -5.50 37.18 24.48
CA PRO A 327 -4.27 36.73 25.11
C PRO A 327 -3.63 35.56 24.33
N ARG A 328 -2.30 35.53 24.28
CA ARG A 328 -1.48 34.63 23.43
C ARG A 328 -1.93 33.17 23.41
N LEU A 329 -2.17 32.58 24.57
CA LEU A 329 -2.59 31.16 24.66
C LEU A 329 -4.03 30.97 24.23
N ALA A 330 -4.94 31.89 24.53
CA ALA A 330 -6.33 31.85 24.06
C ALA A 330 -6.38 32.02 22.54
N ALA A 331 -5.62 32.98 21.98
CA ALA A 331 -5.51 33.20 20.56
C ALA A 331 -4.98 31.97 19.82
N LEU A 332 -3.98 31.27 20.35
CA LEU A 332 -3.47 30.01 19.79
C LEU A 332 -4.49 28.88 19.84
N HIS A 333 -5.18 28.72 20.97
CA HIS A 333 -6.22 27.71 21.14
C HIS A 333 -7.35 27.92 20.12
N ASP A 334 -7.90 29.14 20.07
CA ASP A 334 -8.97 29.48 19.14
C ASP A 334 -8.53 29.26 17.68
N ALA A 335 -7.31 29.68 17.33
CA ALA A 335 -6.75 29.45 16.00
C ALA A 335 -6.68 27.97 15.65
N ALA A 336 -6.25 27.12 16.58
CA ALA A 336 -6.17 25.69 16.36
C ALA A 336 -7.56 25.06 16.15
N VAL A 337 -8.56 25.45 16.97
CA VAL A 337 -9.95 24.99 16.86
C VAL A 337 -10.53 25.42 15.50
N GLU A 338 -10.45 26.70 15.14
CA GLU A 338 -10.96 27.22 13.87
C GLU A 338 -10.37 26.50 12.66
N VAL A 339 -9.07 26.24 12.67
CA VAL A 339 -8.39 25.52 11.57
C VAL A 339 -8.81 24.05 11.52
N LEU A 340 -8.92 23.39 12.68
CA LEU A 340 -9.39 21.99 12.74
C LEU A 340 -10.84 21.86 12.23
N GLU A 341 -11.73 22.76 12.60
CA GLU A 341 -13.12 22.77 12.12
C GLU A 341 -13.18 22.95 10.59
N THR A 342 -12.36 23.84 10.04
CA THR A 342 -12.31 24.12 8.60
C THR A 342 -11.74 22.92 7.82
N GLU A 343 -10.73 22.26 8.33
CA GLU A 343 -9.98 21.19 7.64
C GLU A 343 -10.47 19.77 7.99
N SER A 344 -11.37 19.62 8.97
CA SER A 344 -11.81 18.31 9.47
C SER A 344 -12.29 17.38 8.36
N HIS A 345 -13.07 17.89 7.40
CA HIS A 345 -13.59 17.10 6.30
C HIS A 345 -12.48 16.62 5.34
N SER A 346 -11.51 17.48 5.03
CA SER A 346 -10.40 17.16 4.12
C SER A 346 -9.40 16.17 4.74
N LEU A 347 -9.26 16.21 6.05
CA LEU A 347 -8.39 15.34 6.83
C LEU A 347 -9.10 14.13 7.43
N ALA A 348 -10.41 13.97 7.17
CA ALA A 348 -11.26 12.91 7.72
C ALA A 348 -11.16 12.81 9.27
N ILE A 349 -10.98 13.93 9.95
CA ILE A 349 -10.98 14.04 11.41
C ILE A 349 -12.46 14.14 11.86
N GLN A 350 -12.86 13.24 12.79
CA GLN A 350 -14.18 13.24 13.43
C GLN A 350 -14.11 13.82 14.84
#